data_9bc0e5a54c2cb5c761553991956f430c
#
_entry.id   9bc0e5a54c2cb5c761553991956f430c
#
_cell.length_a   1.000
_cell.length_b   1.000
_cell.length_c   1.000
_cell.angle_alpha   90.00
_cell.angle_beta   90.00
_cell.angle_gamma   90.00
#
_symmetry.space_group_name_H-M   'P 1'
#
loop_
_entity.id
_entity.type
_entity.pdbx_description
1 polymer ?
#
loop_
_entity_poly.entity_id
_entity_poly.type
_entity_poly.pdbx_seq_one_letter_code
_entity_poly.pdbx_strand_id
1 'polypeptide(L)'
;MGRAPVRCRSPDLEVAVDEDLTVSLTGLSGLLTDHRPLGDTLIEVAQFAVDAIPGADGAGLTMLEDDRAQTVVSTSEFVHAVDDVQYGLGEGPCLKAVASGVTQTSGSLGGDPRWPHFGPRIGRMGVHSVLSLPLLLPGPAADDRVIGAMNVYARAKNAFGPDAVRIGELFARPAAVSVHNAQVLAQSQRLAAQLAEALHSRAVIDQALGVLMSRSGATPQEAFDRLRTMSQTQHVKVAEVARVLVDEAVRRARSRQPAPGQAGPGAYPAS
;
A
#
# COMPACT_ATOMS: atom_id res chain seq x y z
N MET A 1 17.00 -5.47 55.37
CA MET A 1 17.60 -5.40 54.02
C MET A 1 17.43 -6.76 53.35
N GLY A 2 16.32 -6.97 52.69
CA GLY A 2 16.01 -8.23 51.99
C GLY A 2 16.17 -7.99 50.49
N ARG A 3 17.13 -8.65 49.87
CA ARG A 3 17.27 -8.72 48.42
C ARG A 3 16.12 -9.57 47.88
N ALA A 4 15.29 -8.99 46.99
CA ALA A 4 14.32 -9.73 46.18
C ALA A 4 15.05 -10.76 45.29
N PRO A 5 14.53 -11.98 45.15
CA PRO A 5 15.14 -12.98 44.29
C PRO A 5 15.05 -12.53 42.80
N VAL A 6 16.20 -12.49 42.14
CA VAL A 6 16.31 -12.39 40.69
C VAL A 6 15.66 -13.66 40.14
N ARG A 7 14.51 -13.53 39.49
CA ARG A 7 13.89 -14.66 38.75
C ARG A 7 14.84 -15.02 37.60
N CYS A 8 15.48 -16.17 37.74
CA CYS A 8 16.21 -16.81 36.67
C CYS A 8 15.21 -17.08 35.52
N ARG A 9 15.43 -16.49 34.33
CA ARG A 9 14.69 -16.79 33.12
C ARG A 9 15.02 -18.22 32.68
N SER A 10 14.01 -18.93 32.22
CA SER A 10 14.21 -20.23 31.58
C SER A 10 14.90 -20.00 30.23
N PRO A 11 16.05 -20.65 29.97
CA PRO A 11 16.75 -20.51 28.68
C PRO A 11 15.88 -20.92 27.46
N ASP A 12 14.89 -21.77 27.67
CA ASP A 12 13.95 -22.22 26.64
C ASP A 12 13.06 -21.09 26.10
N LEU A 13 12.74 -20.08 26.91
CA LEU A 13 11.91 -18.95 26.49
C LEU A 13 12.73 -17.94 25.64
N GLU A 14 14.00 -17.80 25.91
CA GLU A 14 14.91 -16.89 25.19
C GLU A 14 15.23 -17.46 23.79
N VAL A 15 15.37 -18.77 23.66
CA VAL A 15 15.58 -19.49 22.40
C VAL A 15 14.32 -19.43 21.51
N ALA A 16 13.12 -19.63 22.07
CA ALA A 16 11.87 -19.58 21.31
C ALA A 16 11.59 -18.16 20.75
N VAL A 17 11.87 -17.13 21.51
CA VAL A 17 11.69 -15.73 21.07
C VAL A 17 12.66 -15.35 19.96
N ASP A 18 13.88 -15.85 19.96
CA ASP A 18 14.85 -15.63 18.88
C ASP A 18 14.47 -16.41 17.60
N GLU A 19 13.82 -17.57 17.72
CA GLU A 19 13.28 -18.33 16.57
C GLU A 19 12.13 -17.58 15.91
N ASP A 20 11.14 -17.10 16.66
CA ASP A 20 9.98 -16.38 16.12
C ASP A 20 10.41 -15.07 15.42
N LEU A 21 11.37 -14.34 16.02
CA LEU A 21 11.94 -13.16 15.39
C LEU A 21 12.67 -13.53 14.09
N THR A 22 13.45 -14.60 14.08
CA THR A 22 14.21 -15.05 12.91
C THR A 22 13.26 -15.46 11.77
N VAL A 23 12.19 -16.19 12.08
CA VAL A 23 11.16 -16.58 11.11
C VAL A 23 10.47 -15.34 10.52
N SER A 24 10.07 -14.40 11.37
CA SER A 24 9.42 -13.16 10.94
C SER A 24 10.33 -12.28 10.09
N LEU A 25 11.62 -12.15 10.44
CA LEU A 25 12.60 -11.42 9.64
C LEU A 25 12.89 -12.09 8.28
N THR A 26 12.91 -13.42 8.26
CA THR A 26 13.04 -14.20 7.01
C THR A 26 11.80 -13.98 6.13
N GLY A 27 10.60 -13.99 6.72
CA GLY A 27 9.35 -13.67 6.05
C GLY A 27 9.37 -12.29 5.40
N LEU A 28 9.83 -11.26 6.11
CA LEU A 28 9.98 -9.90 5.56
C LEU A 28 10.86 -9.87 4.29
N SER A 29 11.94 -10.65 4.29
CA SER A 29 12.82 -10.73 3.13
C SER A 29 12.14 -11.40 1.93
N GLY A 30 11.25 -12.36 2.16
CA GLY A 30 10.45 -13.04 1.13
C GLY A 30 9.41 -12.12 0.48
N LEU A 31 8.87 -11.14 1.21
CA LEU A 31 7.86 -10.20 0.69
C LEU A 31 8.38 -9.33 -0.45
N LEU A 32 9.70 -9.11 -0.53
CA LEU A 32 10.32 -8.28 -1.57
C LEU A 32 10.36 -8.97 -2.95
N THR A 33 10.14 -10.27 -3.00
CA THR A 33 10.21 -11.08 -4.23
C THR A 33 8.85 -11.37 -4.86
N ASP A 34 7.77 -11.19 -4.12
CA ASP A 34 6.41 -11.47 -4.56
C ASP A 34 5.74 -10.25 -5.18
N HIS A 35 5.07 -10.44 -6.33
CA HIS A 35 4.28 -9.39 -7.01
C HIS A 35 2.87 -9.30 -6.39
N ARG A 36 2.78 -8.99 -5.09
CA ARG A 36 1.51 -8.85 -4.38
C ARG A 36 1.01 -7.40 -4.34
N PRO A 37 -0.30 -7.18 -4.19
CA PRO A 37 -0.83 -5.85 -3.90
C PRO A 37 -0.18 -5.25 -2.66
N LEU A 38 0.04 -3.92 -2.67
CA LEU A 38 0.69 -3.23 -1.56
C LEU A 38 -0.01 -3.51 -0.21
N GLY A 39 -1.36 -3.49 -0.19
CA GLY A 39 -2.13 -3.76 1.03
C GLY A 39 -1.83 -5.12 1.63
N ASP A 40 -1.74 -6.16 0.79
CA ASP A 40 -1.46 -7.53 1.25
C ASP A 40 -0.05 -7.65 1.83
N THR A 41 0.93 -6.99 1.22
CA THR A 41 2.30 -6.93 1.73
C THR A 41 2.36 -6.23 3.09
N LEU A 42 1.65 -5.12 3.25
CA LEU A 42 1.64 -4.36 4.50
C LEU A 42 0.93 -5.11 5.63
N ILE A 43 -0.15 -5.84 5.35
CA ILE A 43 -0.84 -6.64 6.37
C ILE A 43 0.04 -7.81 6.86
N GLU A 44 0.80 -8.45 5.96
CA GLU A 44 1.76 -9.49 6.35
C GLU A 44 2.89 -8.93 7.22
N VAL A 45 3.41 -7.74 6.92
CA VAL A 45 4.38 -7.07 7.80
C VAL A 45 3.81 -6.85 9.20
N ALA A 46 2.55 -6.39 9.30
CA ALA A 46 1.89 -6.22 10.58
C ALA A 46 1.66 -7.56 11.30
N GLN A 47 1.33 -8.63 10.57
CA GLN A 47 1.16 -9.98 11.14
C GLN A 47 2.48 -10.54 11.69
N PHE A 48 3.57 -10.40 10.94
CA PHE A 48 4.90 -10.79 11.44
C PHE A 48 5.30 -10.05 12.71
N ALA A 49 4.85 -8.80 12.89
CA ALA A 49 5.07 -8.07 14.13
C ALA A 49 4.30 -8.69 15.31
N VAL A 50 3.05 -9.15 15.09
CA VAL A 50 2.28 -9.85 16.12
C VAL A 50 2.96 -11.16 16.50
N ASP A 51 3.46 -11.90 15.52
CA ASP A 51 4.09 -13.21 15.74
C ASP A 51 5.46 -13.06 16.42
N ALA A 52 6.24 -12.03 16.08
CA ALA A 52 7.57 -11.80 16.62
C ALA A 52 7.58 -11.18 18.02
N ILE A 53 6.59 -10.32 18.35
CA ILE A 53 6.62 -9.52 19.58
C ILE A 53 5.80 -10.21 20.67
N PRO A 54 6.44 -10.73 21.74
CA PRO A 54 5.74 -11.45 22.80
C PRO A 54 4.67 -10.60 23.48
N GLY A 55 3.47 -11.19 23.61
CA GLY A 55 2.33 -10.54 24.26
C GLY A 55 1.50 -9.64 23.34
N ALA A 56 1.78 -9.61 22.06
CA ALA A 56 0.98 -8.88 21.07
C ALA A 56 -0.36 -9.57 20.78
N ASP A 57 -1.47 -8.82 20.82
CA ASP A 57 -2.81 -9.29 20.41
C ASP A 57 -3.21 -8.73 19.03
N GLY A 58 -2.50 -7.73 18.53
CA GLY A 58 -2.70 -7.15 17.22
C GLY A 58 -1.73 -6.02 16.92
N ALA A 59 -1.55 -5.76 15.63
CA ALA A 59 -0.68 -4.69 15.15
C ALA A 59 -1.29 -3.93 13.97
N GLY A 60 -0.88 -2.69 13.82
CA GLY A 60 -1.24 -1.82 12.70
C GLY A 60 -0.03 -1.05 12.18
N LEU A 61 -0.09 -0.69 10.91
CA LEU A 61 0.88 0.19 10.28
C LEU A 61 0.24 1.54 9.98
N THR A 62 0.87 2.57 10.50
CA THR A 62 0.54 3.97 10.24
C THR A 62 1.60 4.54 9.31
N MET A 63 1.17 5.16 8.21
CA MET A 63 2.07 5.85 7.30
C MET A 63 1.84 7.36 7.36
N LEU A 64 2.88 8.11 7.02
CA LEU A 64 2.79 9.56 6.85
C LEU A 64 2.51 9.87 5.37
N GLU A 65 1.35 10.50 5.10
CA GLU A 65 1.02 11.09 3.81
C GLU A 65 0.75 12.58 4.04
N ASP A 66 1.49 13.45 3.35
CA ASP A 66 1.39 14.91 3.49
C ASP A 66 1.40 15.39 4.95
N ASP A 67 2.32 14.85 5.76
CA ASP A 67 2.47 15.08 7.21
C ASP A 67 1.27 14.66 8.07
N ARG A 68 0.36 13.88 7.52
CA ARG A 68 -0.76 13.29 8.26
C ARG A 68 -0.54 11.80 8.48
N ALA A 69 -0.73 11.37 9.73
CA ALA A 69 -0.70 9.96 10.09
C ALA A 69 -2.02 9.29 9.70
N GLN A 70 -1.96 8.19 8.97
CA GLN A 70 -3.11 7.40 8.57
C GLN A 70 -2.79 5.91 8.72
N THR A 71 -3.71 5.14 9.34
CA THR A 71 -3.60 3.69 9.35
C THR A 71 -3.84 3.13 7.96
N VAL A 72 -2.84 2.45 7.44
CA VAL A 72 -2.90 1.83 6.11
C VAL A 72 -3.41 0.40 6.21
N VAL A 73 -2.99 -0.33 7.25
CA VAL A 73 -3.42 -1.69 7.54
C VAL A 73 -3.49 -1.97 9.04
N SER A 74 -4.36 -2.89 9.43
CA SER A 74 -4.47 -3.43 10.79
C SER A 74 -4.77 -4.92 10.75
N THR A 75 -4.20 -5.70 11.68
CA THR A 75 -4.40 -7.16 11.76
C THR A 75 -5.77 -7.54 12.32
N SER A 76 -6.48 -6.58 12.92
CA SER A 76 -7.79 -6.81 13.53
C SER A 76 -8.60 -5.51 13.66
N GLU A 77 -9.91 -5.65 13.76
CA GLU A 77 -10.85 -4.53 13.86
C GLU A 77 -10.59 -3.66 15.11
N PHE A 78 -10.20 -4.28 16.24
CA PHE A 78 -9.94 -3.48 17.45
C PHE A 78 -8.72 -2.57 17.28
N VAL A 79 -7.69 -2.98 16.54
CA VAL A 79 -6.51 -2.17 16.23
C VAL A 79 -6.92 -0.93 15.44
N HIS A 80 -7.71 -1.12 14.38
CA HIS A 80 -8.23 -0.01 13.58
C HIS A 80 -9.02 0.98 14.44
N ALA A 81 -9.92 0.47 15.29
CA ALA A 81 -10.72 1.30 16.18
C ALA A 81 -9.86 2.10 17.20
N VAL A 82 -8.75 1.53 17.68
CA VAL A 82 -7.80 2.24 18.56
C VAL A 82 -7.09 3.37 17.82
N ASP A 83 -6.62 3.10 16.61
CA ASP A 83 -5.93 4.09 15.78
C ASP A 83 -6.86 5.24 15.38
N ASP A 84 -8.13 4.96 15.03
CA ASP A 84 -9.13 5.99 14.73
C ASP A 84 -9.35 6.95 15.90
N VAL A 85 -9.42 6.43 17.13
CA VAL A 85 -9.53 7.26 18.33
C VAL A 85 -8.29 8.16 18.48
N GLN A 86 -7.11 7.64 18.21
CA GLN A 86 -5.85 8.35 18.30
C GLN A 86 -5.77 9.53 17.32
N TYR A 87 -6.15 9.29 16.06
CA TYR A 87 -6.18 10.35 15.05
C TYR A 87 -7.27 11.37 15.28
N GLY A 88 -8.46 10.91 15.70
CA GLY A 88 -9.59 11.79 16.02
C GLY A 88 -9.32 12.75 17.18
N LEU A 89 -8.48 12.34 18.13
CA LEU A 89 -8.07 13.17 19.28
C LEU A 89 -6.78 13.98 19.01
N GLY A 90 -5.98 13.60 18.02
CA GLY A 90 -4.63 14.15 17.84
C GLY A 90 -3.70 13.81 19.00
N GLU A 91 -4.00 12.75 19.75
CA GLU A 91 -3.28 12.37 20.97
C GLU A 91 -3.06 10.85 21.00
N GLY A 92 -1.83 10.43 21.27
CA GLY A 92 -1.53 9.02 21.47
C GLY A 92 -0.08 8.62 21.20
N PRO A 93 0.27 7.37 21.53
CA PRO A 93 1.64 6.86 21.44
C PRO A 93 2.17 6.81 19.99
N CYS A 94 1.35 6.45 19.01
CA CYS A 94 1.74 6.44 17.61
C CYS A 94 2.15 7.83 17.11
N LEU A 95 1.30 8.84 17.34
CA LEU A 95 1.58 10.21 16.94
C LEU A 95 2.86 10.73 17.61
N LYS A 96 3.07 10.36 18.87
CA LYS A 96 4.30 10.71 19.57
C LYS A 96 5.52 10.00 19.02
N ALA A 97 5.41 8.71 18.69
CA ALA A 97 6.49 7.93 18.07
C ALA A 97 6.90 8.53 16.72
N VAL A 98 5.91 8.85 15.86
CA VAL A 98 6.13 9.51 14.57
C VAL A 98 6.80 10.86 14.73
N ALA A 99 6.30 11.70 15.63
CA ALA A 99 6.82 13.06 15.83
C ALA A 99 8.23 13.11 16.43
N SER A 100 8.59 12.13 17.28
CA SER A 100 9.86 12.12 17.99
C SER A 100 10.91 11.17 17.40
N GLY A 101 10.50 10.23 16.51
CA GLY A 101 11.37 9.14 16.05
C GLY A 101 11.80 8.17 17.18
N VAL A 102 11.09 8.17 18.32
CA VAL A 102 11.45 7.37 19.49
C VAL A 102 10.29 6.45 19.87
N THR A 103 10.62 5.19 20.17
CA THR A 103 9.67 4.19 20.64
C THR A 103 8.85 4.68 21.82
N GLN A 104 7.54 4.50 21.77
CA GLN A 104 6.62 4.79 22.86
C GLN A 104 6.02 3.49 23.39
N THR A 105 5.96 3.36 24.70
CA THR A 105 5.33 2.21 25.36
C THR A 105 4.48 2.64 26.53
N SER A 106 3.37 1.94 26.75
CA SER A 106 2.56 2.04 27.96
C SER A 106 2.09 0.65 28.38
N GLY A 107 2.23 0.34 29.66
CA GLY A 107 1.71 -0.91 30.23
C GLY A 107 0.30 -0.77 30.82
N SER A 108 -0.23 0.45 30.93
CA SER A 108 -1.57 0.70 31.45
C SER A 108 -2.15 2.00 30.87
N LEU A 109 -2.57 1.94 29.61
CA LEU A 109 -3.08 3.10 28.88
C LEU A 109 -4.14 3.90 29.64
N GLY A 110 -5.08 3.22 30.27
CA GLY A 110 -6.18 3.89 31.00
C GLY A 110 -5.74 4.80 32.16
N GLY A 111 -4.52 4.63 32.65
CA GLY A 111 -3.96 5.44 33.74
C GLY A 111 -2.70 6.22 33.34
N ASP A 112 -2.35 6.25 32.06
CA ASP A 112 -1.12 6.92 31.60
C ASP A 112 -1.34 8.44 31.47
N PRO A 113 -0.66 9.26 32.29
CA PRO A 113 -0.86 10.71 32.28
C PRO A 113 -0.38 11.40 31.01
N ARG A 114 0.42 10.72 30.18
CA ARG A 114 0.91 11.27 28.90
C ARG A 114 -0.22 11.43 27.88
N TRP A 115 -1.30 10.63 28.02
CA TRP A 115 -2.42 10.62 27.09
C TRP A 115 -3.75 10.66 27.86
N PRO A 116 -4.10 11.81 28.45
CA PRO A 116 -5.23 11.93 29.36
C PRO A 116 -6.61 11.75 28.70
N HIS A 117 -6.73 11.97 27.39
CA HIS A 117 -7.97 11.79 26.64
C HIS A 117 -8.01 10.45 25.91
N PHE A 118 -6.90 10.05 25.31
CA PHE A 118 -6.78 8.79 24.58
C PHE A 118 -6.78 7.58 25.52
N GLY A 119 -5.92 7.57 26.53
CA GLY A 119 -5.70 6.41 27.40
C GLY A 119 -6.96 5.86 28.06
N PRO A 120 -7.77 6.68 28.78
CA PRO A 120 -9.01 6.22 29.40
C PRO A 120 -10.04 5.69 28.40
N ARG A 121 -10.07 6.22 27.18
CA ARG A 121 -10.99 5.77 26.12
C ARG A 121 -10.60 4.38 25.63
N ILE A 122 -9.32 4.15 25.38
CA ILE A 122 -8.80 2.86 24.94
C ILE A 122 -8.88 1.80 26.04
N GLY A 123 -8.59 2.18 27.29
CA GLY A 123 -8.78 1.28 28.44
C GLY A 123 -10.20 0.73 28.56
N ARG A 124 -11.22 1.54 28.24
CA ARG A 124 -12.63 1.08 28.21
C ARG A 124 -12.94 0.15 27.04
N MET A 125 -12.16 0.19 25.95
CA MET A 125 -12.23 -0.76 24.84
C MET A 125 -11.54 -2.09 25.16
N GLY A 126 -10.95 -2.22 26.37
CA GLY A 126 -10.26 -3.43 26.82
C GLY A 126 -8.84 -3.58 26.26
N VAL A 127 -8.24 -2.52 25.75
CA VAL A 127 -6.84 -2.50 25.33
C VAL A 127 -6.02 -1.73 26.36
N HIS A 128 -5.04 -2.39 26.95
CA HIS A 128 -4.32 -1.86 28.09
C HIS A 128 -2.86 -1.57 27.86
N SER A 129 -2.18 -2.31 26.98
CA SER A 129 -0.79 -2.08 26.65
C SER A 129 -0.61 -1.69 25.20
N VAL A 130 0.39 -0.85 24.95
CA VAL A 130 0.79 -0.42 23.61
C VAL A 130 2.32 -0.35 23.53
N LEU A 131 2.81 -0.69 22.34
CA LEU A 131 4.19 -0.48 21.90
C LEU A 131 4.12 0.15 20.50
N SER A 132 4.46 1.44 20.40
CA SER A 132 4.50 2.16 19.12
C SER A 132 5.95 2.39 18.72
N LEU A 133 6.32 1.83 17.59
CA LEU A 133 7.67 1.76 17.05
C LEU A 133 7.75 2.64 15.81
N PRO A 134 8.59 3.70 15.78
CA PRO A 134 8.74 4.49 14.57
C PRO A 134 9.38 3.66 13.47
N LEU A 135 8.87 3.77 12.26
CA LEU A 135 9.45 3.18 11.07
C LEU A 135 10.48 4.15 10.50
N LEU A 136 11.75 3.82 10.70
CA LEU A 136 12.88 4.65 10.36
C LEU A 136 13.62 4.11 9.14
N LEU A 137 13.77 4.95 8.13
CA LEU A 137 14.64 4.66 6.99
C LEU A 137 16.00 5.31 7.24
N PRO A 138 17.10 4.54 7.05
CA PRO A 138 18.44 5.09 7.16
C PRO A 138 18.65 6.25 6.18
N GLY A 139 19.06 7.39 6.68
CA GLY A 139 19.39 8.58 5.93
C GLY A 139 20.90 8.85 5.86
N PRO A 140 21.34 9.78 4.98
CA PRO A 140 22.71 10.25 4.97
C PRO A 140 23.09 10.88 6.34
N ALA A 141 24.31 10.64 6.80
CA ALA A 141 24.86 11.20 8.06
C ALA A 141 24.07 10.83 9.34
N ALA A 142 23.45 9.65 9.38
CA ALA A 142 22.62 9.17 10.49
C ALA A 142 21.38 10.05 10.78
N ASP A 143 20.89 10.76 9.78
CA ASP A 143 19.62 11.49 9.81
C ASP A 143 18.51 10.55 9.32
N ASP A 144 18.04 9.67 10.20
CA ASP A 144 17.02 8.68 9.90
C ASP A 144 15.67 9.39 9.65
N ARG A 145 15.02 9.07 8.54
CA ARG A 145 13.70 9.61 8.19
C ARG A 145 12.59 8.74 8.74
N VAL A 146 11.68 9.32 9.52
CA VAL A 146 10.44 8.65 9.93
C VAL A 146 9.49 8.58 8.74
N ILE A 147 9.04 7.38 8.36
CA ILE A 147 8.05 7.17 7.29
C ILE A 147 6.68 6.79 7.84
N GLY A 148 6.60 6.50 9.14
CA GLY A 148 5.39 6.08 9.82
C GLY A 148 5.69 5.45 11.17
N ALA A 149 4.76 4.64 11.66
CA ALA A 149 4.94 3.84 12.87
C ALA A 149 4.25 2.48 12.75
N MET A 150 4.78 1.51 13.44
CA MET A 150 4.16 0.23 13.72
C MET A 150 3.62 0.26 15.14
N ASN A 151 2.32 0.03 15.29
CA ASN A 151 1.63 0.04 16.56
C ASN A 151 1.27 -1.40 16.94
N VAL A 152 1.72 -1.85 18.10
CA VAL A 152 1.43 -3.17 18.63
C VAL A 152 0.63 -3.00 19.92
N TYR A 153 -0.48 -3.71 20.03
CA TYR A 153 -1.44 -3.57 21.11
C TYR A 153 -1.65 -4.88 21.84
N ALA A 154 -1.93 -4.77 23.15
CA ALA A 154 -2.32 -5.91 23.96
C ALA A 154 -3.49 -5.58 24.91
N ARG A 155 -4.35 -6.58 25.09
CA ARG A 155 -5.46 -6.53 26.05
C ARG A 155 -4.95 -6.68 27.48
N ALA A 156 -3.85 -7.39 27.67
CA ALA A 156 -3.19 -7.53 28.98
C ALA A 156 -2.50 -6.23 29.39
N LYS A 157 -2.49 -5.96 30.69
CA LYS A 157 -1.65 -4.90 31.27
C LYS A 157 -0.20 -5.36 31.34
N ASN A 158 0.72 -4.42 31.16
CA ASN A 158 2.18 -4.65 31.23
C ASN A 158 2.64 -5.79 30.30
N ALA A 159 2.00 -5.93 29.12
CA ALA A 159 2.30 -6.98 28.18
C ALA A 159 3.71 -6.83 27.57
N PHE A 160 4.16 -5.59 27.34
CA PHE A 160 5.42 -5.32 26.67
C PHE A 160 6.53 -4.97 27.67
N GLY A 161 7.26 -6.01 28.10
CA GLY A 161 8.47 -5.86 28.90
C GLY A 161 9.68 -5.42 28.05
N PRO A 162 10.86 -5.23 28.70
CA PRO A 162 12.08 -4.78 28.00
C PRO A 162 12.47 -5.63 26.79
N ASP A 163 12.21 -6.93 26.83
CA ASP A 163 12.52 -7.82 25.69
C ASP A 163 11.56 -7.63 24.52
N ALA A 164 10.26 -7.49 24.79
CA ALA A 164 9.30 -7.18 23.76
C ALA A 164 9.62 -5.86 23.07
N VAL A 165 10.05 -4.85 23.84
CA VAL A 165 10.51 -3.56 23.27
C VAL A 165 11.74 -3.77 22.41
N ARG A 166 12.76 -4.48 22.89
CA ARG A 166 14.00 -4.77 22.14
C ARG A 166 13.71 -5.53 20.83
N ILE A 167 12.87 -6.54 20.88
CA ILE A 167 12.47 -7.32 19.71
C ILE A 167 11.72 -6.45 18.73
N GLY A 168 10.76 -5.65 19.21
CA GLY A 168 10.02 -4.71 18.38
C GLY A 168 10.93 -3.72 17.66
N GLU A 169 11.93 -3.15 18.35
CA GLU A 169 12.91 -2.23 17.75
C GLU A 169 13.80 -2.92 16.71
N LEU A 170 14.22 -4.16 16.97
CA LEU A 170 14.98 -4.96 16.01
C LEU A 170 14.15 -5.29 14.76
N PHE A 171 12.85 -5.55 14.93
CA PHE A 171 11.93 -5.85 13.85
C PHE A 171 11.54 -4.59 13.06
N ALA A 172 11.33 -3.44 13.70
CA ALA A 172 10.83 -2.22 13.07
C ALA A 172 11.77 -1.68 11.99
N ARG A 173 13.08 -1.84 12.12
CA ARG A 173 14.06 -1.37 11.11
C ARG A 173 13.95 -2.10 9.77
N PRO A 174 14.04 -3.44 9.69
CA PRO A 174 13.82 -4.15 8.43
C PRO A 174 12.37 -4.01 7.93
N ALA A 175 11.38 -3.94 8.81
CA ALA A 175 10.00 -3.67 8.44
C ALA A 175 9.85 -2.32 7.72
N ALA A 176 10.51 -1.26 8.21
CA ALA A 176 10.50 0.05 7.54
C ALA A 176 11.03 -0.02 6.10
N VAL A 177 12.13 -0.75 5.89
CA VAL A 177 12.70 -0.96 4.55
C VAL A 177 11.74 -1.74 3.65
N SER A 178 11.15 -2.81 4.17
CA SER A 178 10.19 -3.64 3.41
C SER A 178 8.94 -2.83 3.01
N VAL A 179 8.37 -2.06 3.94
CA VAL A 179 7.24 -1.18 3.70
C VAL A 179 7.57 -0.12 2.65
N HIS A 180 8.72 0.54 2.78
CA HIS A 180 9.15 1.55 1.81
C HIS A 180 9.34 0.98 0.41
N ASN A 181 10.01 -0.15 0.29
CA ASN A 181 10.23 -0.80 -0.99
C ASN A 181 8.91 -1.22 -1.66
N ALA A 182 7.96 -1.75 -0.88
CA ALA A 182 6.63 -2.08 -1.38
C ALA A 182 5.88 -0.84 -1.90
N GLN A 183 5.98 0.30 -1.20
CA GLN A 183 5.39 1.57 -1.64
C GLN A 183 6.03 2.08 -2.94
N VAL A 184 7.36 2.08 -3.02
CA VAL A 184 8.09 2.52 -4.23
C VAL A 184 7.74 1.64 -5.43
N LEU A 185 7.66 0.32 -5.24
CA LEU A 185 7.26 -0.61 -6.29
C LEU A 185 5.83 -0.35 -6.76
N ALA A 186 4.88 -0.21 -5.84
CA ALA A 186 3.48 0.08 -6.18
C ALA A 186 3.33 1.41 -6.91
N GLN A 187 4.06 2.45 -6.49
CA GLN A 187 4.06 3.75 -7.17
C GLN A 187 4.64 3.65 -8.59
N SER A 188 5.75 2.92 -8.75
CA SER A 188 6.36 2.70 -10.06
C SER A 188 5.43 1.94 -11.01
N GLN A 189 4.75 0.90 -10.52
CA GLN A 189 3.76 0.15 -11.30
C GLN A 189 2.56 1.02 -11.71
N ARG A 190 2.04 1.85 -10.82
CA ARG A 190 0.98 2.81 -11.14
C ARG A 190 1.40 3.79 -12.22
N LEU A 191 2.61 4.34 -12.11
CA LEU A 191 3.13 5.27 -13.12
C LEU A 191 3.31 4.57 -14.48
N ALA A 192 3.87 3.37 -14.50
CA ALA A 192 4.00 2.58 -15.72
C ALA A 192 2.66 2.29 -16.39
N ALA A 193 1.63 1.92 -15.60
CA ALA A 193 0.28 1.70 -16.10
C ALA A 193 -0.35 2.98 -16.67
N GLN A 194 -0.17 4.13 -16.00
CA GLN A 194 -0.65 5.42 -16.50
C GLN A 194 0.02 5.83 -17.81
N LEU A 195 1.34 5.62 -17.93
CA LEU A 195 2.07 5.91 -19.17
C LEU A 195 1.63 5.00 -20.32
N ALA A 196 1.46 3.69 -20.05
CA ALA A 196 0.97 2.73 -21.04
C ALA A 196 -0.45 3.11 -21.53
N GLU A 197 -1.35 3.49 -20.64
CA GLU A 197 -2.71 3.96 -20.98
C GLU A 197 -2.67 5.25 -21.79
N ALA A 198 -1.80 6.21 -21.42
CA ALA A 198 -1.66 7.46 -22.19
C ALA A 198 -1.14 7.22 -23.62
N LEU A 199 -0.15 6.33 -23.78
CA LEU A 199 0.38 5.95 -25.09
C LEU A 199 -0.69 5.23 -25.94
N HIS A 200 -1.43 4.27 -25.33
CA HIS A 200 -2.50 3.57 -26.00
C HIS A 200 -3.62 4.54 -26.43
N SER A 201 -4.03 5.43 -25.55
CA SER A 201 -5.04 6.46 -25.85
C SER A 201 -4.62 7.34 -27.01
N ARG A 202 -3.34 7.78 -27.05
CA ARG A 202 -2.81 8.58 -28.15
C ARG A 202 -2.83 7.83 -29.47
N ALA A 203 -2.40 6.57 -29.48
CA ALA A 203 -2.40 5.75 -30.70
C ALA A 203 -3.82 5.59 -31.28
N VAL A 204 -4.82 5.34 -30.43
CA VAL A 204 -6.23 5.22 -30.86
C VAL A 204 -6.77 6.55 -31.38
N ILE A 205 -6.43 7.68 -30.75
CA ILE A 205 -6.79 9.01 -31.24
C ILE A 205 -6.19 9.27 -32.61
N ASP A 206 -4.90 8.99 -32.81
CA ASP A 206 -4.22 9.18 -34.11
C ASP A 206 -4.85 8.32 -35.22
N GLN A 207 -5.23 7.07 -34.92
CA GLN A 207 -5.98 6.21 -35.84
C GLN A 207 -7.36 6.79 -36.20
N ALA A 208 -8.10 7.28 -35.22
CA ALA A 208 -9.41 7.92 -35.46
C ALA A 208 -9.28 9.20 -36.28
N LEU A 209 -8.24 10.01 -36.04
CA LEU A 209 -7.94 11.16 -36.91
C LEU A 209 -7.70 10.73 -38.33
N GLY A 210 -6.90 9.69 -38.59
CA GLY A 210 -6.68 9.14 -39.90
C GLY A 210 -7.99 8.71 -40.59
N VAL A 211 -8.89 8.07 -39.85
CA VAL A 211 -10.23 7.68 -40.37
C VAL A 211 -11.08 8.90 -40.72
N LEU A 212 -11.10 9.93 -39.87
CA LEU A 212 -11.86 11.15 -40.12
C LEU A 212 -11.31 11.93 -41.34
N MET A 213 -9.99 12.10 -41.37
CA MET A 213 -9.30 12.78 -42.47
C MET A 213 -9.57 12.07 -43.81
N SER A 214 -9.46 10.75 -43.86
CA SER A 214 -9.74 9.93 -45.07
C SER A 214 -11.18 10.05 -45.56
N ARG A 215 -12.14 10.20 -44.64
CA ARG A 215 -13.57 10.27 -45.00
C ARG A 215 -14.03 11.67 -45.38
N SER A 216 -13.45 12.71 -44.85
CA SER A 216 -13.95 14.08 -44.98
C SER A 216 -12.98 15.06 -45.63
N GLY A 217 -11.74 14.64 -45.94
CA GLY A 217 -10.71 15.56 -46.43
C GLY A 217 -10.25 16.62 -45.42
N ALA A 218 -10.61 16.45 -44.14
CA ALA A 218 -10.29 17.39 -43.09
C ALA A 218 -8.78 17.38 -42.78
N THR A 219 -8.27 18.51 -42.31
CA THR A 219 -6.91 18.61 -41.72
C THR A 219 -6.84 17.89 -40.37
N PRO A 220 -5.67 17.53 -39.88
CA PRO A 220 -5.49 16.91 -38.53
C PRO A 220 -6.17 17.70 -37.43
N GLN A 221 -6.06 19.04 -37.48
CA GLN A 221 -6.66 19.93 -36.48
C GLN A 221 -8.18 19.90 -36.52
N GLU A 222 -8.79 19.99 -37.72
CA GLU A 222 -10.24 19.91 -37.87
C GLU A 222 -10.79 18.54 -37.44
N ALA A 223 -10.07 17.46 -37.75
CA ALA A 223 -10.43 16.12 -37.30
C ALA A 223 -10.40 16.00 -35.79
N PHE A 224 -9.38 16.56 -35.14
CA PHE A 224 -9.28 16.56 -33.68
C PHE A 224 -10.40 17.40 -33.03
N ASP A 225 -10.71 18.56 -33.58
CA ASP A 225 -11.78 19.42 -33.07
C ASP A 225 -13.16 18.72 -33.18
N ARG A 226 -13.39 17.92 -34.24
CA ARG A 226 -14.58 17.08 -34.34
C ARG A 226 -14.63 16.00 -33.27
N LEU A 227 -13.52 15.28 -33.02
CA LEU A 227 -13.45 14.31 -31.96
C LEU A 227 -13.72 14.95 -30.58
N ARG A 228 -13.17 16.12 -30.34
CA ARG A 228 -13.39 16.87 -29.10
C ARG A 228 -14.85 17.29 -28.93
N THR A 229 -15.47 17.77 -29.97
CA THR A 229 -16.89 18.13 -29.96
C THR A 229 -17.78 16.91 -29.67
N MET A 230 -17.50 15.76 -30.28
CA MET A 230 -18.22 14.51 -30.02
C MET A 230 -18.04 14.07 -28.56
N SER A 231 -16.82 14.12 -28.04
CA SER A 231 -16.50 13.82 -26.64
C SER A 231 -17.29 14.71 -25.68
N GLN A 232 -17.35 16.01 -25.92
CA GLN A 232 -18.09 16.97 -25.11
C GLN A 232 -19.60 16.73 -25.15
N THR A 233 -20.15 16.45 -26.34
CA THR A 233 -21.58 16.19 -26.52
C THR A 233 -22.02 14.88 -25.84
N GLN A 234 -21.16 13.87 -25.83
CA GLN A 234 -21.46 12.54 -25.28
C GLN A 234 -21.01 12.42 -23.81
N HIS A 235 -20.29 13.39 -23.27
CA HIS A 235 -19.72 13.37 -21.90
C HIS A 235 -18.81 12.17 -21.65
N VAL A 236 -18.06 11.73 -22.67
CA VAL A 236 -17.08 10.63 -22.59
C VAL A 236 -15.69 11.09 -23.02
N LYS A 237 -14.65 10.36 -22.61
CA LYS A 237 -13.26 10.69 -22.95
C LYS A 237 -13.04 10.64 -24.47
N VAL A 238 -12.19 11.55 -24.99
CA VAL A 238 -11.83 11.61 -26.42
C VAL A 238 -11.32 10.25 -26.93
N ALA A 239 -10.53 9.54 -26.13
CA ALA A 239 -10.02 8.21 -26.47
C ALA A 239 -11.13 7.16 -26.63
N GLU A 240 -12.22 7.26 -25.88
CA GLU A 240 -13.38 6.35 -26.02
C GLU A 240 -14.14 6.60 -27.31
N VAL A 241 -14.39 7.88 -27.64
CA VAL A 241 -14.98 8.26 -28.93
C VAL A 241 -14.10 7.79 -30.08
N ALA A 242 -12.79 7.99 -29.97
CA ALA A 242 -11.82 7.56 -30.96
C ALA A 242 -11.87 6.03 -31.17
N ARG A 243 -11.94 5.25 -30.09
CA ARG A 243 -12.03 3.78 -30.14
C ARG A 243 -13.29 3.32 -30.88
N VAL A 244 -14.45 3.89 -30.55
CA VAL A 244 -15.72 3.59 -31.24
C VAL A 244 -15.64 3.87 -32.75
N LEU A 245 -15.04 5.00 -33.13
CA LEU A 245 -14.85 5.38 -34.53
C LEU A 245 -13.93 4.41 -35.30
N VAL A 246 -12.83 4.00 -34.68
CA VAL A 246 -11.90 3.03 -35.28
C VAL A 246 -12.56 1.67 -35.41
N ASP A 247 -13.24 1.19 -34.35
CA ASP A 247 -13.96 -0.09 -34.40
C ASP A 247 -15.05 -0.12 -35.45
N GLU A 248 -15.77 0.98 -35.62
CA GLU A 248 -16.78 1.10 -36.67
C GLU A 248 -16.15 1.10 -38.08
N ALA A 249 -15.00 1.78 -38.23
CA ALA A 249 -14.28 1.78 -39.51
C ALA A 249 -13.79 0.38 -39.88
N VAL A 250 -13.23 -0.36 -38.93
CA VAL A 250 -12.77 -1.75 -39.09
C VAL A 250 -13.97 -2.67 -39.48
N ARG A 251 -15.07 -2.56 -38.76
CA ARG A 251 -16.28 -3.35 -39.08
C ARG A 251 -16.77 -3.09 -40.50
N ARG A 252 -16.88 -1.83 -40.93
CA ARG A 252 -17.29 -1.45 -42.27
C ARG A 252 -16.31 -1.92 -43.37
N ALA A 253 -15.00 -1.90 -43.09
CA ALA A 253 -14.00 -2.39 -44.02
C ALA A 253 -14.10 -3.90 -44.20
N ARG A 254 -14.27 -4.65 -43.10
CA ARG A 254 -14.45 -6.12 -43.14
C ARG A 254 -15.72 -6.54 -43.88
N SER A 255 -16.83 -5.81 -43.71
CA SER A 255 -18.10 -6.12 -44.45
C SER A 255 -18.02 -5.85 -45.94
N ARG A 256 -17.04 -5.09 -46.42
CA ARG A 256 -16.81 -4.82 -47.86
C ARG A 256 -15.81 -5.77 -48.49
N GLN A 257 -15.10 -6.59 -47.75
CA GLN A 257 -14.24 -7.62 -48.31
C GLN A 257 -15.10 -8.81 -48.76
N PRO A 258 -15.02 -9.23 -50.03
CA PRO A 258 -15.68 -10.45 -50.47
C PRO A 258 -15.12 -11.65 -49.71
N ALA A 259 -15.97 -12.61 -49.37
CA ALA A 259 -15.57 -13.83 -48.69
C ALA A 259 -14.39 -14.49 -49.42
N PRO A 260 -13.34 -14.94 -48.71
CA PRO A 260 -12.23 -15.65 -49.35
C PRO A 260 -12.78 -16.96 -49.95
N GLY A 261 -12.93 -17.02 -51.32
CA GLY A 261 -13.39 -18.23 -52.00
C GLY A 261 -14.15 -18.02 -53.31
N GLN A 262 -14.44 -16.76 -53.76
CA GLN A 262 -15.09 -16.51 -55.04
C GLN A 262 -14.17 -15.87 -56.09
N ALA A 263 -12.93 -16.35 -56.17
CA ALA A 263 -12.14 -16.17 -57.37
C ALA A 263 -12.46 -17.34 -58.29
N GLY A 264 -13.39 -17.11 -59.23
CA GLY A 264 -13.71 -18.06 -60.31
C GLY A 264 -12.44 -18.39 -61.11
N PRO A 265 -12.33 -19.58 -61.71
CA PRO A 265 -11.17 -19.98 -62.51
C PRO A 265 -11.05 -19.05 -63.71
N GLY A 266 -10.00 -18.18 -63.68
CA GLY A 266 -9.67 -17.34 -64.82
C GLY A 266 -9.39 -18.21 -66.05
N ALA A 267 -10.18 -18.01 -67.07
CA ALA A 267 -9.98 -18.58 -68.41
C ALA A 267 -8.59 -18.13 -68.91
N TYR A 268 -7.69 -19.06 -69.10
CA TYR A 268 -6.50 -18.85 -69.93
C TYR A 268 -6.93 -18.76 -71.37
N PRO A 269 -6.56 -17.75 -72.15
CA PRO A 269 -6.74 -17.82 -73.61
C PRO A 269 -5.70 -18.79 -74.15
N ALA A 270 -6.17 -19.80 -74.89
CA ALA A 270 -5.36 -20.65 -75.76
C ALA A 270 -4.95 -19.87 -77.00
N SER A 271 -3.67 -19.98 -77.37
CA SER A 271 -3.02 -19.89 -78.66
C SER A 271 -1.70 -19.13 -78.59
#